data_49763ee8e26fbe6de8889607ca5d00cd
#
_entry.id   49763ee8e26fbe6de8889607ca5d00cd
#
_cell.length_a   1.000
_cell.length_b   1.000
_cell.length_c   1.000
_cell.angle_alpha   90.00
_cell.angle_beta   90.00
_cell.angle_gamma   90.00
#
_symmetry.space_group_name_H-M   'P 1'
#
loop_
_entity.id
_entity.type
_entity.pdbx_description
1 polymer ?
#
loop_
_entity_poly.entity_id
_entity_poly.type
_entity_poly.pdbx_seq_one_letter_code
_entity_poly.pdbx_strand_id
1 'polypeptide(L)'
;MINIIIMTLQFFFTAVVGLYFFSLLYSQRSGQNAISHESKKELEKLNALEKIKLTEPLSEKTRPKTLSDIIGQEDSVKALIAALCGPNPQHVLIYGPPGVGKTAAARLILERAKNTACSPFSQNAKFIETDATTLQFDERSIADPLIGSVHDPIYQGSGAYGNAGIPQPKPGAVSNAHGGILFIDEIGELHPIQINRLLKVLEDRRVKFESAYYASGDKNIPLHIHKIFRDGMPADFRLVGATTRNPDEIPPAIRSRCVEIYFNALDKSSVEKIAKNAAKNAGVDVEDGVCELISQYADNGRDAVSIIQTSISAAATEGRNKVLIKDTEWVLQVGKYQPKVFAKCAQTSKIGVVNGLSVSNLSTGYFIKIEATAQKNANGGKIVANGIIESEQINARGQKLIKKSMAKESVENATAALKNVFGINTDLYDIHINFPGGVPVDGPSAGIAIACAVYSAIKKVKMPSDIALTGEVSILGAVYAVG
;
A
#
# COMPACT_ATOMS: atom_id res chain seq x y z
N MET A 1 69.66 -49.07 35.81
CA MET A 1 69.37 -47.64 36.09
C MET A 1 68.70 -46.94 34.90
N ILE A 2 69.24 -47.01 33.68
CA ILE A 2 68.71 -46.28 32.55
C ILE A 2 67.25 -46.68 32.20
N ASN A 3 66.87 -47.94 32.27
CA ASN A 3 65.51 -48.39 31.99
C ASN A 3 64.48 -47.89 33.01
N ILE A 4 64.86 -47.68 34.27
CA ILE A 4 63.98 -47.17 35.30
C ILE A 4 63.73 -45.65 35.05
N ILE A 5 64.76 -44.93 34.64
CA ILE A 5 64.64 -43.50 34.28
C ILE A 5 63.74 -43.28 33.09
N ILE A 6 63.84 -44.13 32.02
CA ILE A 6 63.00 -44.06 30.87
C ILE A 6 61.57 -44.38 31.24
N MET A 7 61.29 -45.33 32.06
CA MET A 7 59.98 -45.75 32.50
C MET A 7 59.27 -44.66 33.36
N THR A 8 60.04 -44.00 34.23
CA THR A 8 59.52 -42.86 35.01
C THR A 8 59.26 -41.65 34.17
N LEU A 9 60.03 -41.38 33.12
CA LEU A 9 59.86 -40.30 32.19
C LEU A 9 58.60 -40.51 31.33
N GLN A 10 58.41 -41.76 30.85
CA GLN A 10 57.19 -42.14 30.10
C GLN A 10 55.93 -42.01 30.94
N PHE A 11 55.98 -42.45 32.22
CA PHE A 11 54.82 -42.31 33.11
C PHE A 11 54.48 -40.82 33.35
N PHE A 12 55.49 -39.97 33.58
CA PHE A 12 55.29 -38.54 33.77
C PHE A 12 54.72 -37.89 32.51
N PHE A 13 55.23 -38.24 31.33
CA PHE A 13 54.70 -37.71 30.06
C PHE A 13 53.27 -38.13 29.81
N THR A 14 52.90 -39.39 30.07
CA THR A 14 51.53 -39.90 29.93
C THR A 14 50.58 -39.22 30.92
N ALA A 15 51.03 -38.94 32.16
CA ALA A 15 50.23 -38.23 33.15
C ALA A 15 50.00 -36.79 32.76
N VAL A 16 50.98 -36.07 32.22
CA VAL A 16 50.85 -34.70 31.73
C VAL A 16 49.89 -34.61 30.54
N VAL A 17 50.03 -35.53 29.57
CA VAL A 17 49.11 -35.62 28.41
C VAL A 17 47.69 -35.94 28.87
N GLY A 18 47.51 -36.88 29.81
CA GLY A 18 46.22 -37.20 30.41
C GLY A 18 45.55 -36.02 31.11
N LEU A 19 46.31 -35.26 31.91
CA LEU A 19 45.82 -34.03 32.56
C LEU A 19 45.47 -32.93 31.59
N TYR A 20 46.25 -32.80 30.51
CA TYR A 20 45.95 -31.82 29.44
C TYR A 20 44.62 -32.16 28.73
N PHE A 21 44.40 -33.39 28.30
CA PHE A 21 43.14 -33.83 27.69
C PHE A 21 41.98 -33.75 28.66
N PHE A 22 42.18 -34.09 29.94
CA PHE A 22 41.15 -33.94 30.97
C PHE A 22 40.75 -32.47 31.18
N SER A 23 41.73 -31.56 31.22
CA SER A 23 41.49 -30.11 31.30
C SER A 23 40.72 -29.61 30.10
N LEU A 24 41.05 -30.07 28.91
CA LEU A 24 40.40 -29.68 27.65
C LEU A 24 38.93 -30.17 27.59
N LEU A 25 38.69 -31.41 28.00
CA LEU A 25 37.34 -31.97 28.12
C LEU A 25 36.49 -31.27 29.18
N TYR A 26 37.08 -30.93 30.31
CA TYR A 26 36.42 -30.22 31.40
C TYR A 26 36.06 -28.79 30.99
N SER A 27 36.94 -28.09 30.28
CA SER A 27 36.72 -26.77 29.71
C SER A 27 35.56 -26.79 28.68
N GLN A 28 35.53 -27.76 27.76
CA GLN A 28 34.46 -27.91 26.81
C GLN A 28 33.10 -28.21 27.47
N ARG A 29 33.08 -29.09 28.48
CA ARG A 29 31.85 -29.41 29.23
C ARG A 29 31.36 -28.22 30.07
N SER A 30 32.24 -27.47 30.65
CA SER A 30 31.91 -26.27 31.44
C SER A 30 31.31 -25.19 30.56
N GLY A 31 31.87 -24.95 29.35
CA GLY A 31 31.32 -24.02 28.37
C GLY A 31 29.93 -24.42 27.88
N GLN A 32 29.73 -25.70 27.54
CA GLN A 32 28.41 -26.21 27.11
C GLN A 32 27.36 -26.13 28.23
N ASN A 33 27.71 -26.38 29.46
CA ASN A 33 26.81 -26.28 30.61
C ASN A 33 26.45 -24.82 30.92
N ALA A 34 27.37 -23.86 30.78
CA ALA A 34 27.08 -22.46 30.93
C ALA A 34 26.10 -21.95 29.83
N ILE A 35 26.37 -22.30 28.58
CA ILE A 35 25.48 -21.96 27.43
C ILE A 35 24.09 -22.57 27.63
N SER A 36 24.02 -23.84 28.05
CA SER A 36 22.73 -24.51 28.27
C SER A 36 21.93 -23.92 29.43
N HIS A 37 22.58 -23.46 30.46
CA HIS A 37 21.96 -22.81 31.63
C HIS A 37 21.43 -21.40 31.24
N GLU A 38 22.24 -20.63 30.52
CA GLU A 38 21.83 -19.31 30.03
C GLU A 38 20.69 -19.43 29.02
N SER A 39 20.76 -20.40 28.10
CA SER A 39 19.68 -20.69 27.15
C SER A 39 18.37 -21.08 27.84
N LYS A 40 18.41 -21.90 28.92
CA LYS A 40 17.23 -22.23 29.71
C LYS A 40 16.61 -21.00 30.38
N LYS A 41 17.45 -20.14 30.97
CA LYS A 41 17.00 -18.90 31.60
C LYS A 41 16.36 -17.94 30.62
N GLU A 42 16.94 -17.79 29.43
CA GLU A 42 16.35 -16.98 28.35
C GLU A 42 15.07 -17.59 27.82
N LEU A 43 14.99 -18.94 27.70
CA LEU A 43 13.76 -19.62 27.30
C LEU A 43 12.64 -19.44 28.34
N GLU A 44 12.96 -19.49 29.64
CA GLU A 44 11.99 -19.24 30.70
C GLU A 44 11.48 -17.78 30.66
N LYS A 45 12.37 -16.81 30.38
CA LYS A 45 11.97 -15.41 30.18
C LYS A 45 11.06 -15.26 28.95
N LEU A 46 11.41 -15.88 27.83
CA LEU A 46 10.59 -15.87 26.62
C LEU A 46 9.20 -16.48 26.90
N ASN A 47 9.14 -17.63 27.55
CA ASN A 47 7.89 -18.28 27.93
C ASN A 47 7.04 -17.44 28.90
N ALA A 48 7.70 -16.65 29.78
CA ALA A 48 7.02 -15.70 30.65
C ALA A 48 6.46 -14.51 29.88
N LEU A 49 7.21 -13.98 28.90
CA LEU A 49 6.76 -12.91 28.01
C LEU A 49 5.60 -13.36 27.10
N GLU A 50 5.63 -14.60 26.58
CA GLU A 50 4.55 -15.15 25.75
C GLU A 50 3.22 -15.29 26.52
N LYS A 51 3.27 -15.41 27.85
CA LYS A 51 2.06 -15.45 28.70
C LYS A 51 1.40 -14.09 28.85
N ILE A 52 2.13 -13.01 28.65
CA ILE A 52 1.63 -11.63 28.72
C ILE A 52 0.95 -11.32 27.38
N LYS A 53 -0.36 -11.52 27.32
CA LYS A 53 -1.16 -11.20 26.14
C LYS A 53 -2.08 -10.03 26.45
N LEU A 54 -1.97 -8.96 25.66
CA LEU A 54 -2.97 -7.91 25.65
C LEU A 54 -4.19 -8.37 24.85
N THR A 55 -5.34 -7.74 25.10
CA THR A 55 -6.53 -7.97 24.27
C THR A 55 -6.28 -7.53 22.84
N GLU A 56 -6.67 -8.36 21.90
CA GLU A 56 -6.55 -8.08 20.47
C GLU A 56 -7.32 -6.79 20.12
N PRO A 57 -6.70 -5.84 19.37
CA PRO A 57 -7.38 -4.63 18.93
C PRO A 57 -8.64 -4.96 18.12
N LEU A 58 -9.67 -4.13 18.21
CA LEU A 58 -10.93 -4.36 17.48
C LEU A 58 -10.70 -4.38 15.97
N SER A 59 -9.75 -3.57 15.47
CA SER A 59 -9.33 -3.57 14.07
C SER A 59 -8.86 -4.92 13.54
N GLU A 60 -8.30 -5.78 14.41
CA GLU A 60 -7.92 -7.14 14.05
C GLU A 60 -9.09 -8.11 14.16
N LYS A 61 -9.89 -8.00 15.23
CA LYS A 61 -11.09 -8.82 15.43
C LYS A 61 -12.14 -8.64 14.33
N THR A 62 -12.19 -7.44 13.74
CA THR A 62 -13.14 -7.07 12.67
C THR A 62 -12.60 -7.29 11.27
N ARG A 63 -11.37 -7.80 11.11
CA ARG A 63 -10.86 -8.17 9.79
C ARG A 63 -11.84 -9.13 9.10
N PRO A 64 -12.14 -8.90 7.80
CA PRO A 64 -12.99 -9.81 7.03
C PRO A 64 -12.52 -11.27 7.13
N LYS A 65 -13.43 -12.16 7.46
CA LYS A 65 -13.18 -13.62 7.54
C LYS A 65 -13.70 -14.35 6.31
N THR A 66 -14.64 -13.75 5.61
CA THR A 66 -15.21 -14.25 4.35
C THR A 66 -15.20 -13.15 3.29
N LEU A 67 -15.28 -13.52 2.02
CA LEU A 67 -15.34 -12.55 0.92
C LEU A 67 -16.59 -11.67 0.99
N SER A 68 -17.68 -12.15 1.56
CA SER A 68 -18.91 -11.38 1.79
C SER A 68 -18.78 -10.31 2.88
N ASP A 69 -17.75 -10.39 3.73
CA ASP A 69 -17.47 -9.38 4.75
C ASP A 69 -16.76 -8.16 4.17
N ILE A 70 -16.29 -8.24 2.91
CA ILE A 70 -15.66 -7.13 2.20
C ILE A 70 -16.77 -6.27 1.60
N ILE A 71 -17.09 -5.20 2.28
CA ILE A 71 -18.23 -4.32 1.96
C ILE A 71 -17.81 -3.30 0.91
N GLY A 72 -18.69 -3.07 -0.11
CA GLY A 72 -18.55 -2.01 -1.10
C GLY A 72 -17.48 -2.29 -2.18
N GLN A 73 -17.04 -3.57 -2.33
CA GLN A 73 -16.03 -3.98 -3.31
C GLN A 73 -16.48 -5.21 -4.11
N GLU A 74 -17.76 -5.39 -4.33
CA GLU A 74 -18.35 -6.60 -4.91
C GLU A 74 -17.77 -6.91 -6.29
N ASP A 75 -17.68 -5.90 -7.16
CA ASP A 75 -17.14 -6.05 -8.52
C ASP A 75 -15.63 -6.32 -8.52
N SER A 76 -14.88 -5.63 -7.67
CA SER A 76 -13.43 -5.82 -7.52
C SER A 76 -13.10 -7.21 -6.97
N VAL A 77 -13.87 -7.70 -6.00
CA VAL A 77 -13.76 -9.06 -5.46
C VAL A 77 -14.10 -10.10 -6.55
N LYS A 78 -15.13 -9.86 -7.36
CA LYS A 78 -15.50 -10.72 -8.49
C LYS A 78 -14.39 -10.76 -9.55
N ALA A 79 -13.77 -9.62 -9.85
CA ALA A 79 -12.63 -9.55 -10.76
C ALA A 79 -11.41 -10.32 -10.23
N LEU A 80 -11.13 -10.21 -8.92
CA LEU A 80 -10.07 -10.98 -8.27
C LEU A 80 -10.33 -12.49 -8.33
N ILE A 81 -11.57 -12.93 -8.12
CA ILE A 81 -11.96 -14.35 -8.23
C ILE A 81 -11.69 -14.83 -9.66
N ALA A 82 -12.10 -14.06 -10.67
CA ALA A 82 -11.88 -14.42 -12.07
C ALA A 82 -10.38 -14.50 -12.41
N ALA A 83 -9.56 -13.59 -11.90
CA ALA A 83 -8.12 -13.55 -12.16
C ALA A 83 -7.33 -14.67 -11.46
N LEU A 84 -7.73 -15.09 -10.26
CA LEU A 84 -6.91 -15.95 -9.40
C LEU A 84 -7.50 -17.36 -9.17
N CYS A 85 -8.82 -17.55 -9.23
CA CYS A 85 -9.44 -18.84 -8.93
C CYS A 85 -9.62 -19.74 -10.16
N GLY A 86 -9.30 -19.25 -11.36
CA GLY A 86 -9.41 -20.02 -12.60
C GLY A 86 -8.27 -21.05 -12.80
N PRO A 87 -8.31 -21.83 -13.90
CA PRO A 87 -7.30 -22.83 -14.22
C PRO A 87 -5.92 -22.22 -14.53
N ASN A 88 -5.88 -20.96 -14.98
CA ASN A 88 -4.67 -20.21 -15.28
C ASN A 88 -4.63 -18.91 -14.47
N PRO A 89 -4.28 -18.98 -13.16
CA PRO A 89 -4.24 -17.77 -12.33
C PRO A 89 -3.20 -16.77 -12.83
N GLN A 90 -3.59 -15.50 -12.86
CA GLN A 90 -2.78 -14.40 -13.36
C GLN A 90 -2.11 -13.62 -12.22
N HIS A 91 -1.08 -12.83 -12.53
CA HIS A 91 -0.57 -11.82 -11.63
C HIS A 91 -1.54 -10.64 -11.58
N VAL A 92 -1.68 -10.01 -10.43
CA VAL A 92 -2.68 -8.94 -10.20
C VAL A 92 -2.02 -7.74 -9.54
N LEU A 93 -2.43 -6.54 -9.98
CA LEU A 93 -2.19 -5.28 -9.29
C LEU A 93 -3.52 -4.73 -8.78
N ILE A 94 -3.58 -4.43 -7.49
CA ILE A 94 -4.75 -3.87 -6.83
C ILE A 94 -4.47 -2.40 -6.51
N TYR A 95 -5.18 -1.51 -7.18
CA TYR A 95 -5.16 -0.07 -6.92
C TYR A 95 -6.30 0.30 -5.97
N GLY A 96 -6.10 1.30 -5.16
CA GLY A 96 -7.16 1.89 -4.36
C GLY A 96 -6.69 2.48 -3.04
N PRO A 97 -7.55 3.27 -2.38
CA PRO A 97 -7.20 3.96 -1.13
C PRO A 97 -6.87 2.99 0.00
N PRO A 98 -6.21 3.47 1.07
CA PRO A 98 -5.91 2.63 2.23
C PRO A 98 -7.21 2.23 2.97
N GLY A 99 -7.18 1.09 3.65
CA GLY A 99 -8.29 0.68 4.53
C GLY A 99 -9.57 0.20 3.84
N VAL A 100 -9.55 -0.09 2.51
CA VAL A 100 -10.71 -0.60 1.75
C VAL A 100 -10.76 -2.13 1.64
N GLY A 101 -9.80 -2.84 2.26
CA GLY A 101 -9.81 -4.30 2.33
C GLY A 101 -8.97 -5.04 1.30
N LYS A 102 -8.03 -4.38 0.59
CA LYS A 102 -7.15 -5.00 -0.43
C LYS A 102 -6.43 -6.25 0.06
N THR A 103 -5.72 -6.16 1.18
CA THR A 103 -4.95 -7.27 1.77
C THR A 103 -5.86 -8.42 2.22
N ALA A 104 -7.01 -8.09 2.84
CA ALA A 104 -7.98 -9.09 3.27
C ALA A 104 -8.56 -9.85 2.07
N ALA A 105 -8.91 -9.13 0.99
CA ALA A 105 -9.41 -9.72 -0.24
C ALA A 105 -8.40 -10.71 -0.84
N ALA A 106 -7.14 -10.31 -0.98
CA ALA A 106 -6.09 -11.16 -1.54
C ALA A 106 -5.89 -12.46 -0.75
N ARG A 107 -5.92 -12.37 0.59
CA ARG A 107 -5.80 -13.54 1.47
C ARG A 107 -6.99 -14.49 1.35
N LEU A 108 -8.21 -13.96 1.41
CA LEU A 108 -9.44 -14.75 1.34
C LEU A 108 -9.64 -15.39 -0.03
N ILE A 109 -9.14 -14.76 -1.10
CA ILE A 109 -9.19 -15.33 -2.43
C ILE A 109 -8.31 -16.55 -2.57
N LEU A 110 -7.11 -16.59 -1.95
CA LEU A 110 -6.30 -17.81 -1.95
C LEU A 110 -7.06 -18.98 -1.27
N GLU A 111 -7.70 -18.72 -0.12
CA GLU A 111 -8.48 -19.75 0.57
C GLU A 111 -9.65 -20.24 -0.30
N ARG A 112 -10.30 -19.34 -1.03
CA ARG A 112 -11.31 -19.73 -2.02
C ARG A 112 -10.70 -20.52 -3.18
N ALA A 113 -9.55 -20.11 -3.71
CA ALA A 113 -8.87 -20.77 -4.83
C ALA A 113 -8.47 -22.20 -4.46
N LYS A 114 -7.97 -22.45 -3.24
CA LYS A 114 -7.67 -23.81 -2.74
C LYS A 114 -8.88 -24.75 -2.79
N ASN A 115 -10.09 -24.21 -2.61
CA ASN A 115 -11.33 -24.98 -2.59
C ASN A 115 -12.04 -25.00 -3.96
N THR A 116 -11.43 -24.42 -5.00
CA THR A 116 -12.00 -24.37 -6.35
C THR A 116 -11.41 -25.49 -7.19
N ALA A 117 -12.25 -26.38 -7.71
CA ALA A 117 -11.82 -27.62 -8.40
C ALA A 117 -10.92 -27.39 -9.63
N CYS A 118 -11.11 -26.26 -10.35
CA CYS A 118 -10.30 -25.92 -11.52
C CYS A 118 -9.02 -25.14 -11.19
N SER A 119 -8.79 -24.78 -9.95
CA SER A 119 -7.65 -23.97 -9.54
C SER A 119 -6.39 -24.85 -9.35
N PRO A 120 -5.21 -24.43 -9.79
CA PRO A 120 -3.96 -25.17 -9.59
C PRO A 120 -3.37 -25.01 -8.19
N PHE A 121 -3.92 -24.15 -7.33
CA PHE A 121 -3.41 -23.98 -5.97
C PHE A 121 -3.72 -25.20 -5.11
N SER A 122 -2.67 -25.78 -4.53
CA SER A 122 -2.81 -26.89 -3.58
C SER A 122 -3.39 -26.40 -2.24
N GLN A 123 -3.90 -27.35 -1.42
CA GLN A 123 -4.36 -27.04 -0.06
C GLN A 123 -3.24 -26.46 0.83
N ASN A 124 -1.98 -26.80 0.53
CA ASN A 124 -0.80 -26.32 1.24
C ASN A 124 -0.22 -25.03 0.65
N ALA A 125 -0.89 -24.43 -0.35
CA ALA A 125 -0.44 -23.17 -0.95
C ALA A 125 -0.33 -22.07 0.12
N LYS A 126 0.82 -21.36 0.11
CA LYS A 126 1.13 -20.35 1.13
C LYS A 126 0.72 -18.96 0.65
N PHE A 127 0.26 -18.14 1.58
CA PHE A 127 0.12 -16.70 1.41
C PHE A 127 1.29 -16.02 2.11
N ILE A 128 2.24 -15.51 1.34
CA ILE A 128 3.39 -14.78 1.86
C ILE A 128 3.10 -13.29 1.69
N GLU A 129 3.05 -12.59 2.79
CA GLU A 129 2.79 -11.15 2.85
C GLU A 129 4.08 -10.40 3.13
N THR A 130 4.34 -9.36 2.36
CA THR A 130 5.51 -8.51 2.48
C THR A 130 5.09 -7.06 2.24
N ASP A 131 5.61 -6.14 3.04
CA ASP A 131 5.39 -4.71 2.90
C ASP A 131 6.62 -4.08 2.24
N ALA A 132 6.45 -3.48 1.07
CA ALA A 132 7.55 -2.88 0.32
C ALA A 132 8.21 -1.71 1.05
N THR A 133 7.47 -1.00 1.90
CA THR A 133 8.02 0.11 2.70
C THR A 133 9.03 -0.34 3.75
N THR A 134 8.95 -1.60 4.18
CA THR A 134 9.87 -2.19 5.17
C THR A 134 11.02 -2.93 4.54
N LEU A 135 10.97 -3.19 3.22
CA LEU A 135 12.02 -3.88 2.49
C LEU A 135 13.19 -2.93 2.21
N GLN A 136 14.13 -2.87 3.13
CA GLN A 136 15.37 -2.13 2.89
C GLN A 136 16.15 -2.75 1.74
N PHE A 137 16.50 -1.92 0.76
CA PHE A 137 17.40 -2.32 -0.32
C PHE A 137 18.85 -2.16 0.15
N ASP A 138 19.59 -3.27 0.22
CA ASP A 138 21.03 -3.27 0.44
C ASP A 138 21.74 -3.46 -0.91
N GLU A 139 22.49 -2.43 -1.33
CA GLU A 139 23.25 -2.47 -2.59
C GLU A 139 24.26 -3.63 -2.62
N ARG A 140 24.77 -4.04 -1.45
CA ARG A 140 25.71 -5.16 -1.31
C ARG A 140 25.06 -6.52 -1.44
N SER A 141 23.73 -6.58 -1.49
CA SER A 141 22.92 -7.83 -1.59
C SER A 141 23.21 -8.86 -0.48
N ILE A 142 23.75 -8.41 0.67
CA ILE A 142 24.09 -9.30 1.78
C ILE A 142 22.83 -9.88 2.42
N ALA A 143 21.74 -9.09 2.43
CA ALA A 143 20.45 -9.52 2.90
C ALA A 143 19.34 -8.94 2.01
N ASP A 144 18.79 -9.73 1.10
CA ASP A 144 17.61 -9.39 0.31
C ASP A 144 16.41 -10.21 0.79
N PRO A 145 15.53 -9.64 1.62
CA PRO A 145 14.38 -10.38 2.15
C PRO A 145 13.39 -10.80 1.06
N LEU A 146 13.33 -10.06 -0.04
CA LEU A 146 12.39 -10.35 -1.14
C LEU A 146 12.89 -11.50 -2.00
N ILE A 147 14.08 -11.39 -2.55
CA ILE A 147 14.63 -12.38 -3.51
C ILE A 147 15.35 -13.50 -2.78
N GLY A 148 16.01 -13.20 -1.68
CA GLY A 148 16.91 -14.07 -0.97
C GLY A 148 18.37 -13.68 -1.18
N SER A 149 19.26 -14.26 -0.40
CA SER A 149 20.68 -13.93 -0.37
C SER A 149 21.54 -15.18 -0.29
N VAL A 150 22.84 -15.02 -0.53
CA VAL A 150 23.82 -16.07 -0.24
C VAL A 150 24.63 -15.62 0.98
N HIS A 151 24.66 -16.47 1.99
CA HIS A 151 25.57 -16.27 3.12
C HIS A 151 26.92 -16.93 2.76
N ASP A 152 27.86 -16.11 2.38
CA ASP A 152 29.21 -16.55 2.10
C ASP A 152 29.94 -16.97 3.39
N PRO A 153 30.96 -17.85 3.29
CA PRO A 153 31.69 -18.37 4.45
C PRO A 153 32.24 -17.30 5.40
N ILE A 154 32.62 -16.14 4.87
CA ILE A 154 33.13 -15.00 5.65
C ILE A 154 32.09 -14.50 6.69
N TYR A 155 30.80 -14.62 6.39
CA TYR A 155 29.70 -14.15 7.24
C TYR A 155 29.07 -15.25 8.09
N GLN A 156 29.46 -16.52 7.88
CA GLN A 156 28.86 -17.67 8.59
C GLN A 156 29.52 -17.97 9.95
N GLY A 157 30.66 -17.32 10.23
CA GLY A 157 31.42 -17.56 11.47
C GLY A 157 31.94 -18.99 11.57
N SER A 158 31.97 -19.54 12.78
CA SER A 158 32.49 -20.88 13.09
C SER A 158 31.45 -22.01 12.91
N GLY A 159 30.37 -21.79 12.19
CA GLY A 159 29.41 -22.84 11.86
C GLY A 159 29.98 -23.91 10.91
N ALA A 160 29.34 -25.08 10.84
CA ALA A 160 29.82 -26.21 10.03
C ALA A 160 30.06 -25.85 8.55
N TYR A 161 29.18 -25.06 7.96
CA TYR A 161 29.33 -24.60 6.56
C TYR A 161 30.37 -23.48 6.41
N GLY A 162 30.48 -22.56 7.38
CA GLY A 162 31.48 -21.49 7.36
C GLY A 162 32.90 -22.04 7.48
N ASN A 163 33.14 -22.97 8.39
CA ASN A 163 34.44 -23.64 8.55
C ASN A 163 34.84 -24.50 7.34
N ALA A 164 33.84 -25.06 6.62
CA ALA A 164 34.07 -25.80 5.40
C ALA A 164 34.20 -24.90 4.14
N GLY A 165 34.04 -23.59 4.27
CA GLY A 165 34.12 -22.66 3.14
C GLY A 165 32.94 -22.76 2.17
N ILE A 166 31.76 -23.25 2.60
CA ILE A 166 30.61 -23.56 1.75
C ILE A 166 29.63 -22.37 1.78
N PRO A 167 29.29 -21.75 0.64
CA PRO A 167 28.27 -20.71 0.56
C PRO A 167 26.87 -21.28 0.78
N GLN A 168 26.06 -20.63 1.60
CA GLN A 168 24.71 -21.08 1.94
C GLN A 168 23.63 -20.18 1.34
N PRO A 169 22.88 -20.65 0.32
CA PRO A 169 21.74 -19.91 -0.22
C PRO A 169 20.58 -19.83 0.80
N LYS A 170 20.06 -18.63 1.06
CA LYS A 170 18.88 -18.40 1.89
C LYS A 170 17.69 -17.97 1.04
N PRO A 171 16.54 -18.65 1.14
CA PRO A 171 15.34 -18.28 0.38
C PRO A 171 14.78 -16.94 0.87
N GLY A 172 14.36 -16.09 -0.10
CA GLY A 172 13.57 -14.91 0.16
C GLY A 172 12.06 -15.17 0.10
N ALA A 173 11.27 -14.09 0.17
CA ALA A 173 9.82 -14.16 0.11
C ALA A 173 9.32 -14.83 -1.18
N VAL A 174 9.96 -14.59 -2.33
CA VAL A 174 9.59 -15.17 -3.63
C VAL A 174 9.70 -16.70 -3.63
N SER A 175 10.75 -17.26 -3.03
CA SER A 175 10.93 -18.72 -2.93
C SER A 175 9.99 -19.32 -1.88
N ASN A 176 9.73 -18.62 -0.79
CA ASN A 176 8.80 -19.06 0.24
C ASN A 176 7.35 -19.08 -0.25
N ALA A 177 7.01 -18.23 -1.24
CA ALA A 177 5.70 -18.18 -1.88
C ALA A 177 5.49 -19.23 -2.97
N HIS A 178 6.49 -20.09 -3.24
CA HIS A 178 6.39 -21.12 -4.28
C HIS A 178 5.12 -21.97 -4.14
N GLY A 179 4.37 -22.12 -5.24
CA GLY A 179 3.09 -22.82 -5.27
C GLY A 179 1.90 -22.06 -4.66
N GLY A 180 2.10 -20.79 -4.26
CA GLY A 180 1.10 -19.96 -3.60
C GLY A 180 1.01 -18.55 -4.14
N ILE A 181 0.68 -17.61 -3.26
CA ILE A 181 0.59 -16.17 -3.54
C ILE A 181 1.68 -15.42 -2.77
N LEU A 182 2.40 -14.56 -3.50
CA LEU A 182 3.21 -13.49 -2.92
C LEU A 182 2.38 -12.20 -2.96
N PHE A 183 1.98 -11.72 -1.79
CA PHE A 183 1.33 -10.42 -1.63
C PHE A 183 2.37 -9.37 -1.26
N ILE A 184 2.44 -8.30 -2.03
CA ILE A 184 3.32 -7.15 -1.75
C ILE A 184 2.43 -5.94 -1.54
N ASP A 185 2.38 -5.47 -0.28
CA ASP A 185 1.71 -4.21 0.03
C ASP A 185 2.60 -3.03 -0.36
N GLU A 186 1.98 -1.96 -0.84
CA GLU A 186 2.64 -0.77 -1.40
C GLU A 186 3.76 -1.10 -2.40
N ILE A 187 3.46 -1.98 -3.37
CA ILE A 187 4.41 -2.46 -4.38
C ILE A 187 5.13 -1.32 -5.13
N GLY A 188 4.51 -0.14 -5.23
CA GLY A 188 5.09 1.06 -5.81
C GLY A 188 6.29 1.62 -5.04
N GLU A 189 6.51 1.20 -3.79
CA GLU A 189 7.65 1.61 -2.96
C GLU A 189 8.90 0.73 -3.17
N LEU A 190 8.80 -0.35 -3.96
CA LEU A 190 9.97 -1.18 -4.26
C LEU A 190 11.03 -0.39 -5.03
N HIS A 191 12.28 -0.60 -4.64
CA HIS A 191 13.40 -0.03 -5.36
C HIS A 191 13.47 -0.60 -6.81
N PRO A 192 13.83 0.20 -7.83
CA PRO A 192 13.87 -0.25 -9.22
C PRO A 192 14.67 -1.53 -9.47
N ILE A 193 15.75 -1.75 -8.72
CA ILE A 193 16.56 -2.98 -8.81
C ILE A 193 15.77 -4.18 -8.30
N GLN A 194 15.02 -4.05 -7.19
CA GLN A 194 14.16 -5.11 -6.66
C GLN A 194 13.05 -5.45 -7.66
N ILE A 195 12.46 -4.43 -8.29
CA ILE A 195 11.46 -4.60 -9.35
C ILE A 195 12.04 -5.42 -10.50
N ASN A 196 13.22 -5.08 -11.02
CA ASN A 196 13.86 -5.79 -12.12
C ASN A 196 14.18 -7.25 -11.76
N ARG A 197 14.66 -7.50 -10.53
CA ARG A 197 14.90 -8.85 -10.03
C ARG A 197 13.60 -9.65 -9.90
N LEU A 198 12.54 -9.04 -9.37
CA LEU A 198 11.22 -9.64 -9.25
C LEU A 198 10.67 -10.02 -10.63
N LEU A 199 10.75 -9.13 -11.63
CA LEU A 199 10.33 -9.38 -13.00
C LEU A 199 11.03 -10.58 -13.59
N LYS A 200 12.35 -10.70 -13.37
CA LYS A 200 13.11 -11.86 -13.84
C LYS A 200 12.65 -13.17 -13.17
N VAL A 201 12.34 -13.14 -11.87
CA VAL A 201 11.80 -14.30 -11.17
C VAL A 201 10.43 -14.70 -11.71
N LEU A 202 9.56 -13.72 -12.05
CA LEU A 202 8.24 -13.99 -12.64
C LEU A 202 8.35 -14.68 -14.02
N GLU A 203 9.39 -14.36 -14.80
CA GLU A 203 9.65 -14.98 -16.10
C GLU A 203 10.28 -16.37 -15.96
N ASP A 204 11.38 -16.47 -15.18
CA ASP A 204 12.16 -17.70 -15.04
C ASP A 204 11.50 -18.72 -14.11
N ARG A 205 10.58 -18.28 -13.22
CA ARG A 205 9.95 -19.04 -12.12
C ARG A 205 10.98 -19.69 -11.19
N ARG A 206 12.15 -19.10 -11.12
CA ARG A 206 13.31 -19.55 -10.33
C ARG A 206 14.16 -18.37 -9.90
N VAL A 207 14.76 -18.49 -8.72
CA VAL A 207 15.77 -17.56 -8.22
C VAL A 207 17.15 -18.14 -8.47
N LYS A 208 17.98 -17.43 -9.20
CA LYS A 208 19.40 -17.79 -9.39
C LYS A 208 20.24 -17.08 -8.34
N PHE A 209 21.12 -17.82 -7.71
CA PHE A 209 22.08 -17.32 -6.75
C PHE A 209 23.48 -17.35 -7.35
N GLU A 210 24.28 -16.35 -7.00
CA GLU A 210 25.68 -16.23 -7.40
C GLU A 210 26.54 -16.02 -6.16
N SER A 211 27.68 -16.70 -6.08
CA SER A 211 28.66 -16.56 -5.03
C SER A 211 30.06 -16.78 -5.58
N ALA A 212 31.00 -15.93 -5.18
CA ALA A 212 32.41 -16.10 -5.51
C ALA A 212 33.05 -17.33 -4.85
N TYR A 213 32.41 -17.86 -3.83
CA TYR A 213 32.86 -19.04 -3.08
C TYR A 213 32.28 -20.36 -3.61
N TYR A 214 31.41 -20.31 -4.61
CA TYR A 214 30.86 -21.52 -5.20
C TYR A 214 31.73 -22.04 -6.35
N ALA A 215 32.20 -23.29 -6.22
CA ALA A 215 32.91 -24.01 -7.27
C ALA A 215 32.12 -25.28 -7.65
N SER A 216 31.76 -25.41 -8.91
CA SER A 216 30.94 -26.53 -9.42
C SER A 216 31.61 -27.90 -9.30
N GLY A 217 32.97 -27.95 -9.20
CA GLY A 217 33.74 -29.18 -9.05
C GLY A 217 34.08 -29.57 -7.61
N ASP A 218 33.72 -28.79 -6.62
CA ASP A 218 34.05 -29.06 -5.21
C ASP A 218 33.15 -30.16 -4.64
N LYS A 219 33.75 -31.31 -4.35
CA LYS A 219 33.05 -32.47 -3.77
C LYS A 219 32.61 -32.29 -2.32
N ASN A 220 33.13 -31.28 -1.64
CA ASN A 220 32.76 -30.99 -0.25
C ASN A 220 31.42 -30.23 -0.15
N ILE A 221 30.97 -29.62 -1.26
CA ILE A 221 29.69 -28.91 -1.31
C ILE A 221 28.54 -29.93 -1.41
N PRO A 222 27.53 -29.89 -0.52
CA PRO A 222 26.37 -30.76 -0.54
C PRO A 222 25.60 -30.70 -1.88
N LEU A 223 25.07 -31.83 -2.34
CA LEU A 223 24.35 -31.94 -3.61
C LEU A 223 23.17 -30.98 -3.75
N HIS A 224 22.44 -30.67 -2.65
CA HIS A 224 21.33 -29.74 -2.68
C HIS A 224 21.80 -28.32 -2.96
N ILE A 225 22.96 -27.90 -2.42
CA ILE A 225 23.56 -26.59 -2.69
C ILE A 225 24.02 -26.51 -4.15
N HIS A 226 24.70 -27.55 -4.67
CA HIS A 226 25.03 -27.61 -6.08
C HIS A 226 23.81 -27.48 -6.99
N LYS A 227 22.70 -28.16 -6.65
CA LYS A 227 21.45 -28.06 -7.40
C LYS A 227 20.88 -26.66 -7.39
N ILE A 228 20.90 -25.96 -6.24
CA ILE A 228 20.40 -24.58 -6.12
C ILE A 228 21.23 -23.60 -6.96
N PHE A 229 22.55 -23.69 -6.91
CA PHE A 229 23.42 -22.82 -7.72
C PHE A 229 23.30 -23.09 -9.21
N ARG A 230 23.17 -24.36 -9.62
CA ARG A 230 23.07 -24.75 -11.04
C ARG A 230 21.70 -24.47 -11.63
N ASP A 231 20.62 -24.91 -10.94
CA ASP A 231 19.26 -24.92 -11.49
C ASP A 231 18.41 -23.74 -10.98
N GLY A 232 18.88 -23.04 -9.96
CA GLY A 232 18.11 -22.02 -9.23
C GLY A 232 17.12 -22.63 -8.24
N MET A 233 16.68 -21.81 -7.26
CA MET A 233 15.65 -22.17 -6.30
C MET A 233 14.26 -21.96 -6.92
N PRO A 234 13.34 -22.92 -6.83
CA PRO A 234 11.98 -22.77 -7.38
C PRO A 234 11.23 -21.60 -6.77
N ALA A 235 10.56 -20.80 -7.62
CA ALA A 235 9.79 -19.62 -7.25
C ALA A 235 8.62 -19.39 -8.22
N ASP A 236 7.80 -20.43 -8.45
CA ASP A 236 6.57 -20.29 -9.23
C ASP A 236 5.42 -19.93 -8.28
N PHE A 237 5.01 -18.68 -8.31
CA PHE A 237 3.96 -18.10 -7.47
C PHE A 237 3.10 -17.15 -8.29
N ARG A 238 1.97 -16.71 -7.74
CA ARG A 238 1.22 -15.58 -8.30
C ARG A 238 1.46 -14.34 -7.48
N LEU A 239 1.88 -13.28 -8.17
CA LEU A 239 2.06 -11.97 -7.58
C LEU A 239 0.71 -11.29 -7.42
N VAL A 240 0.45 -10.77 -6.22
CA VAL A 240 -0.64 -9.81 -5.95
C VAL A 240 0.00 -8.58 -5.32
N GLY A 241 0.16 -7.53 -6.10
CA GLY A 241 0.66 -6.25 -5.62
C GLY A 241 -0.51 -5.34 -5.24
N ALA A 242 -0.43 -4.69 -4.10
CA ALA A 242 -1.37 -3.63 -3.71
C ALA A 242 -0.64 -2.29 -3.67
N THR A 243 -1.33 -1.22 -4.04
CA THR A 243 -0.77 0.13 -3.99
C THR A 243 -1.86 1.19 -3.79
N THR A 244 -1.46 2.30 -3.21
CA THR A 244 -2.26 3.53 -3.12
C THR A 244 -1.88 4.54 -4.21
N ARG A 245 -0.79 4.28 -4.95
CA ARG A 245 -0.31 5.15 -6.03
C ARG A 245 -1.18 5.02 -7.28
N ASN A 246 -1.15 6.06 -8.11
CA ASN A 246 -1.81 6.03 -9.43
C ASN A 246 -1.10 5.04 -10.38
N PRO A 247 -1.81 4.48 -11.37
CA PRO A 247 -1.22 3.57 -12.35
C PRO A 247 0.04 4.13 -13.04
N ASP A 248 0.05 5.42 -13.35
CA ASP A 248 1.17 6.06 -14.06
C ASP A 248 2.47 6.13 -13.24
N GLU A 249 2.36 6.00 -11.93
CA GLU A 249 3.50 5.96 -11.01
C GLU A 249 4.11 4.55 -10.88
N ILE A 250 3.41 3.52 -11.37
CA ILE A 250 3.88 2.13 -11.33
C ILE A 250 4.61 1.79 -12.63
N PRO A 251 5.82 1.18 -12.55
CA PRO A 251 6.60 0.85 -13.73
C PRO A 251 5.82 0.03 -14.76
N PRO A 252 5.79 0.44 -16.05
CA PRO A 252 5.04 -0.26 -17.09
C PRO A 252 5.41 -1.74 -17.24
N ALA A 253 6.63 -2.11 -16.88
CA ALA A 253 7.12 -3.49 -16.95
C ALA A 253 6.37 -4.45 -16.01
N ILE A 254 5.94 -3.99 -14.83
CA ILE A 254 5.09 -4.79 -13.92
C ILE A 254 3.66 -4.76 -14.43
N ARG A 255 3.13 -3.58 -14.77
CA ARG A 255 1.75 -3.40 -15.23
C ARG A 255 1.41 -4.30 -16.41
N SER A 256 2.30 -4.40 -17.39
CA SER A 256 2.10 -5.25 -18.58
C SER A 256 2.00 -6.75 -18.31
N ARG A 257 2.39 -7.20 -17.12
CA ARG A 257 2.36 -8.61 -16.71
C ARG A 257 1.24 -8.94 -15.73
N CYS A 258 0.50 -7.92 -15.29
CA CYS A 258 -0.54 -8.05 -14.27
C CYS A 258 -1.90 -7.61 -14.81
N VAL A 259 -2.94 -8.21 -14.28
CA VAL A 259 -4.32 -7.68 -14.40
C VAL A 259 -4.48 -6.57 -13.40
N GLU A 260 -4.94 -5.41 -13.85
CA GLU A 260 -5.19 -4.25 -13.01
C GLU A 260 -6.62 -4.31 -12.45
N ILE A 261 -6.77 -4.21 -11.13
CA ILE A 261 -8.07 -4.24 -10.45
C ILE A 261 -8.15 -3.05 -9.50
N TYR A 262 -9.26 -2.33 -9.57
CA TYR A 262 -9.45 -1.11 -8.80
C TYR A 262 -10.42 -1.35 -7.65
N PHE A 263 -9.98 -1.01 -6.44
CA PHE A 263 -10.81 -0.94 -5.24
C PHE A 263 -11.22 0.51 -5.03
N ASN A 264 -12.51 0.73 -5.03
CA ASN A 264 -13.07 2.07 -4.90
C ASN A 264 -13.03 2.57 -3.45
N ALA A 265 -13.06 3.89 -3.27
CA ALA A 265 -13.32 4.48 -1.97
C ALA A 265 -14.70 4.03 -1.47
N LEU A 266 -14.81 3.82 -0.15
CA LEU A 266 -16.04 3.37 0.46
C LEU A 266 -17.08 4.50 0.49
N ASP A 267 -18.31 4.19 0.10
CA ASP A 267 -19.44 5.09 0.23
C ASP A 267 -19.93 5.18 1.68
N LYS A 268 -20.77 6.18 1.97
CA LYS A 268 -21.33 6.42 3.31
C LYS A 268 -22.00 5.17 3.88
N SER A 269 -22.77 4.46 3.05
CA SER A 269 -23.53 3.27 3.47
C SER A 269 -22.61 2.10 3.82
N SER A 270 -21.52 1.94 3.10
CA SER A 270 -20.50 0.91 3.35
C SER A 270 -19.75 1.18 4.65
N VAL A 271 -19.34 2.43 4.88
CA VAL A 271 -18.67 2.84 6.13
C VAL A 271 -19.58 2.63 7.34
N GLU A 272 -20.87 2.99 7.23
CA GLU A 272 -21.85 2.78 8.27
C GLU A 272 -22.01 1.28 8.61
N LYS A 273 -22.13 0.41 7.60
CA LYS A 273 -22.20 -1.04 7.78
C LYS A 273 -20.95 -1.60 8.47
N ILE A 274 -19.75 -1.09 8.10
CA ILE A 274 -18.50 -1.52 8.74
C ILE A 274 -18.48 -1.12 10.21
N ALA A 275 -18.86 0.11 10.55
CA ALA A 275 -18.94 0.56 11.93
C ALA A 275 -19.94 -0.29 12.76
N LYS A 276 -21.10 -0.59 12.18
CA LYS A 276 -22.13 -1.44 12.81
C LYS A 276 -21.63 -2.87 13.05
N ASN A 277 -20.96 -3.46 12.06
CA ASN A 277 -20.36 -4.79 12.20
C ASN A 277 -19.23 -4.79 13.25
N ALA A 278 -18.44 -3.74 13.33
CA ALA A 278 -17.38 -3.61 14.32
C ALA A 278 -17.96 -3.54 15.75
N ALA A 279 -19.02 -2.75 15.98
CA ALA A 279 -19.71 -2.69 17.26
C ALA A 279 -20.31 -4.06 17.66
N LYS A 280 -20.96 -4.75 16.72
CA LYS A 280 -21.50 -6.09 16.92
C LYS A 280 -20.40 -7.09 17.29
N ASN A 281 -19.27 -7.07 16.62
CA ASN A 281 -18.13 -7.95 16.90
C ASN A 281 -17.48 -7.64 18.27
N ALA A 282 -17.60 -6.40 18.75
CA ALA A 282 -17.19 -6.01 20.09
C ALA A 282 -18.20 -6.40 21.18
N GLY A 283 -19.41 -6.82 20.81
CA GLY A 283 -20.49 -7.18 21.75
C GLY A 283 -21.05 -5.97 22.51
N VAL A 284 -21.02 -4.77 21.89
CA VAL A 284 -21.47 -3.52 22.51
C VAL A 284 -22.63 -2.94 21.72
N ASP A 285 -23.66 -2.49 22.43
CA ASP A 285 -24.79 -1.80 21.83
C ASP A 285 -24.43 -0.36 21.45
N VAL A 286 -25.00 0.12 20.37
CA VAL A 286 -24.83 1.49 19.91
C VAL A 286 -26.17 2.19 19.81
N GLU A 287 -26.20 3.48 20.13
CA GLU A 287 -27.37 4.32 19.94
C GLU A 287 -27.63 4.57 18.46
N ASP A 288 -28.91 4.68 18.09
CA ASP A 288 -29.28 5.04 16.72
C ASP A 288 -28.65 6.38 16.32
N GLY A 289 -28.07 6.43 15.11
CA GLY A 289 -27.34 7.60 14.61
C GLY A 289 -25.82 7.59 14.84
N VAL A 290 -25.27 6.79 15.76
CA VAL A 290 -23.82 6.69 15.99
C VAL A 290 -23.07 6.25 14.74
N CYS A 291 -23.49 5.15 14.10
CA CYS A 291 -22.83 4.66 12.89
C CYS A 291 -23.01 5.60 11.70
N GLU A 292 -24.14 6.27 11.61
CA GLU A 292 -24.38 7.32 10.62
C GLU A 292 -23.44 8.51 10.84
N LEU A 293 -23.28 8.95 12.08
CA LEU A 293 -22.35 10.03 12.44
C LEU A 293 -20.91 9.64 12.03
N ILE A 294 -20.44 8.43 12.39
CA ILE A 294 -19.11 7.93 12.02
C ILE A 294 -18.91 7.99 10.49
N SER A 295 -19.93 7.59 9.71
CA SER A 295 -19.85 7.57 8.25
C SER A 295 -19.67 8.96 7.60
N GLN A 296 -19.98 10.04 8.33
CA GLN A 296 -19.76 11.41 7.88
C GLN A 296 -18.32 11.88 8.06
N TYR A 297 -17.53 11.20 8.89
CA TYR A 297 -16.15 11.61 9.22
C TYR A 297 -15.10 10.60 8.77
N ALA A 298 -15.40 9.29 8.81
CA ALA A 298 -14.45 8.24 8.47
C ALA A 298 -14.21 8.15 6.96
N ASP A 299 -12.94 8.20 6.53
CA ASP A 299 -12.57 8.12 5.12
C ASP A 299 -12.55 6.68 4.57
N ASN A 300 -12.31 5.73 5.44
CA ASN A 300 -12.14 4.33 5.08
C ASN A 300 -12.61 3.40 6.22
N GLY A 301 -12.57 2.10 5.97
CA GLY A 301 -13.00 1.11 6.96
C GLY A 301 -12.13 1.08 8.22
N ARG A 302 -10.84 1.37 8.11
CA ARG A 302 -9.92 1.41 9.25
C ARG A 302 -10.27 2.57 10.19
N ASP A 303 -10.54 3.74 9.65
CA ASP A 303 -10.95 4.92 10.43
C ASP A 303 -12.29 4.66 11.13
N ALA A 304 -13.27 4.08 10.41
CA ALA A 304 -14.56 3.74 11.00
C ALA A 304 -14.41 2.81 12.21
N VAL A 305 -13.57 1.77 12.08
CA VAL A 305 -13.30 0.83 13.19
C VAL A 305 -12.54 1.52 14.32
N SER A 306 -11.60 2.42 14.03
CA SER A 306 -10.85 3.17 15.04
C SER A 306 -11.74 4.11 15.84
N ILE A 307 -12.62 4.85 15.16
CA ILE A 307 -13.56 5.76 15.81
C ILE A 307 -14.51 4.99 16.72
N ILE A 308 -15.14 3.91 16.22
CA ILE A 308 -16.09 3.14 17.04
C ILE A 308 -15.38 2.44 18.22
N GLN A 309 -14.17 1.93 18.03
CA GLN A 309 -13.36 1.33 19.11
C GLN A 309 -13.08 2.34 20.22
N THR A 310 -12.68 3.55 19.87
CA THR A 310 -12.39 4.61 20.84
C THR A 310 -13.68 5.05 21.54
N SER A 311 -14.81 5.14 20.82
CA SER A 311 -16.13 5.43 21.41
C SER A 311 -16.58 4.36 22.39
N ILE A 312 -16.35 3.07 22.07
CA ILE A 312 -16.61 1.95 22.98
C ILE A 312 -15.76 2.08 24.25
N SER A 313 -14.48 2.40 24.09
CA SER A 313 -13.58 2.58 25.23
C SER A 313 -14.00 3.77 26.10
N ALA A 314 -14.44 4.89 25.52
CA ALA A 314 -14.96 6.03 26.24
C ALA A 314 -16.23 5.66 27.06
N ALA A 315 -17.19 4.96 26.46
CA ALA A 315 -18.36 4.47 27.16
C ALA A 315 -18.03 3.50 28.31
N ALA A 316 -17.07 2.60 28.08
CA ALA A 316 -16.63 1.62 29.09
C ALA A 316 -15.94 2.29 30.29
N THR A 317 -15.17 3.35 30.09
CA THR A 317 -14.55 4.11 31.21
C THR A 317 -15.59 4.82 32.09
N GLU A 318 -16.78 5.11 31.55
CA GLU A 318 -17.93 5.61 32.32
C GLU A 318 -18.82 4.49 32.88
N GLY A 319 -18.40 3.23 32.77
CA GLY A 319 -19.15 2.05 33.27
C GLY A 319 -20.36 1.67 32.43
N ARG A 320 -20.44 2.14 31.18
CA ARG A 320 -21.58 1.86 30.27
C ARG A 320 -21.19 0.79 29.22
N ASN A 321 -22.14 -0.07 28.90
CA ASN A 321 -22.04 -1.05 27.83
C ASN A 321 -22.80 -0.63 26.56
N LYS A 322 -23.11 0.67 26.44
CA LYS A 322 -23.78 1.24 25.27
C LYS A 322 -23.07 2.53 24.88
N VAL A 323 -22.72 2.63 23.59
CA VAL A 323 -22.13 3.84 23.01
C VAL A 323 -23.24 4.84 22.68
N LEU A 324 -23.11 6.07 23.15
CA LEU A 324 -24.02 7.17 22.88
C LEU A 324 -23.41 8.10 21.82
N ILE A 325 -24.26 8.91 21.18
CA ILE A 325 -23.82 9.91 20.19
C ILE A 325 -22.77 10.85 20.78
N LYS A 326 -22.98 11.32 22.03
CA LYS A 326 -22.03 12.19 22.74
C LYS A 326 -20.60 11.63 22.85
N ASP A 327 -20.48 10.31 23.02
CA ASP A 327 -19.17 9.64 23.15
C ASP A 327 -18.41 9.71 21.81
N THR A 328 -19.15 9.48 20.72
CA THR A 328 -18.59 9.59 19.37
C THR A 328 -18.28 11.03 18.99
N GLU A 329 -19.14 11.99 19.31
CA GLU A 329 -18.87 13.41 19.10
C GLU A 329 -17.61 13.85 19.83
N TRP A 330 -17.43 13.43 21.08
CA TRP A 330 -16.21 13.70 21.84
C TRP A 330 -14.97 13.12 21.18
N VAL A 331 -15.03 11.85 20.71
CA VAL A 331 -13.93 11.20 19.99
C VAL A 331 -13.58 11.96 18.71
N LEU A 332 -14.59 12.37 17.94
CA LEU A 332 -14.41 13.12 16.70
C LEU A 332 -13.77 14.49 16.95
N GLN A 333 -14.19 15.16 18.01
CA GLN A 333 -13.66 16.47 18.39
C GLN A 333 -12.20 16.38 18.88
N VAL A 334 -11.89 15.43 19.78
CA VAL A 334 -10.54 15.25 20.32
C VAL A 334 -9.58 14.74 19.24
N GLY A 335 -10.06 13.85 18.37
CA GLY A 335 -9.30 13.32 17.23
C GLY A 335 -9.16 14.31 16.08
N LYS A 336 -9.79 15.51 16.17
CA LYS A 336 -9.80 16.55 15.13
C LYS A 336 -10.24 16.02 13.76
N TYR A 337 -11.13 15.04 13.75
CA TYR A 337 -11.70 14.55 12.51
C TYR A 337 -12.48 15.66 11.81
N GLN A 338 -12.28 15.78 10.50
CA GLN A 338 -13.01 16.74 9.70
C GLN A 338 -14.22 16.06 9.05
N PRO A 339 -15.41 16.69 9.10
CA PRO A 339 -16.56 16.14 8.41
C PRO A 339 -16.30 16.13 6.90
N LYS A 340 -16.68 15.06 6.25
CA LYS A 340 -16.64 14.99 4.78
C LYS A 340 -17.58 16.06 4.25
N VAL A 341 -17.03 17.05 3.59
CA VAL A 341 -17.80 18.05 2.87
C VAL A 341 -18.34 17.37 1.61
N PHE A 342 -19.47 16.67 1.73
CA PHE A 342 -20.24 16.35 0.55
C PHE A 342 -20.78 17.67 0.03
N ALA A 343 -20.16 18.24 -1.00
CA ALA A 343 -20.66 19.41 -1.67
C ALA A 343 -22.09 19.09 -2.16
N LYS A 344 -23.09 19.56 -1.41
CA LYS A 344 -24.47 19.46 -1.88
C LYS A 344 -24.56 20.39 -3.09
N CYS A 345 -25.06 19.91 -4.20
CA CYS A 345 -25.44 20.78 -5.32
C CYS A 345 -26.24 21.95 -4.77
N ALA A 346 -25.86 23.17 -5.18
CA ALA A 346 -26.59 24.36 -4.75
C ALA A 346 -28.07 24.20 -5.13
N GLN A 347 -28.98 24.37 -4.17
CA GLN A 347 -30.42 24.19 -4.40
C GLN A 347 -31.02 25.30 -5.28
N THR A 348 -30.27 26.36 -5.57
CA THR A 348 -30.75 27.51 -6.33
C THR A 348 -29.81 27.85 -7.48
N SER A 349 -30.41 28.01 -8.67
CA SER A 349 -29.70 28.49 -9.86
C SER A 349 -29.20 29.91 -9.68
N LYS A 350 -27.90 30.15 -9.89
CA LYS A 350 -27.24 31.46 -9.73
C LYS A 350 -26.52 31.86 -11.01
N ILE A 351 -26.34 33.16 -11.21
CA ILE A 351 -25.53 33.72 -12.30
C ILE A 351 -24.07 33.56 -11.93
N GLY A 352 -23.25 33.05 -12.90
CA GLY A 352 -21.82 32.90 -12.73
C GLY A 352 -21.40 31.76 -11.82
N VAL A 353 -22.31 30.84 -11.47
CA VAL A 353 -22.02 29.71 -10.61
C VAL A 353 -22.32 28.40 -11.34
N VAL A 354 -21.31 27.52 -11.42
CA VAL A 354 -21.39 26.21 -12.09
C VAL A 354 -20.75 25.15 -11.20
N ASN A 355 -21.33 23.94 -11.19
CA ASN A 355 -20.70 22.80 -10.55
C ASN A 355 -19.79 22.10 -11.56
N GLY A 356 -18.51 21.98 -11.25
CA GLY A 356 -17.55 21.13 -11.92
C GLY A 356 -17.40 19.78 -11.23
N LEU A 357 -16.83 18.80 -11.91
CA LEU A 357 -16.42 17.53 -11.33
C LEU A 357 -14.89 17.49 -11.22
N SER A 358 -14.40 16.97 -10.12
CA SER A 358 -13.00 16.73 -9.88
C SER A 358 -12.78 15.37 -9.23
N VAL A 359 -11.58 14.85 -9.37
CA VAL A 359 -11.15 13.58 -8.78
C VAL A 359 -9.98 13.86 -7.85
N SER A 360 -10.03 13.35 -6.62
CA SER A 360 -8.87 13.37 -5.72
C SER A 360 -7.85 12.31 -6.13
N ASN A 361 -6.61 12.45 -5.65
CA ASN A 361 -5.54 11.45 -5.84
C ASN A 361 -5.93 10.03 -5.39
N LEU A 362 -7.00 9.89 -4.62
CA LEU A 362 -7.53 8.61 -4.12
C LEU A 362 -8.72 8.08 -4.95
N SER A 363 -8.89 8.55 -6.19
CA SER A 363 -10.00 8.14 -7.09
C SER A 363 -11.41 8.42 -6.56
N THR A 364 -11.54 9.36 -5.62
CA THR A 364 -12.84 9.81 -5.14
C THR A 364 -13.28 11.04 -5.92
N GLY A 365 -14.40 10.93 -6.62
CA GLY A 365 -15.03 12.07 -7.32
C GLY A 365 -15.73 13.01 -6.33
N TYR A 366 -15.62 14.30 -6.55
CA TYR A 366 -16.33 15.33 -5.78
C TYR A 366 -16.72 16.51 -6.66
N PHE A 367 -17.74 17.25 -6.18
CA PHE A 367 -18.16 18.46 -6.86
C PHE A 367 -17.26 19.62 -6.48
N ILE A 368 -16.82 20.37 -7.50
CA ILE A 368 -16.16 21.67 -7.30
C ILE A 368 -17.10 22.76 -7.74
N LYS A 369 -17.32 23.72 -6.89
CA LYS A 369 -18.05 24.93 -7.24
C LYS A 369 -17.10 25.88 -7.98
N ILE A 370 -17.52 26.38 -9.14
CA ILE A 370 -16.80 27.38 -9.92
C ILE A 370 -17.65 28.63 -9.93
N GLU A 371 -17.08 29.74 -9.48
CA GLU A 371 -17.72 31.04 -9.43
C GLU A 371 -17.03 31.99 -10.39
N ALA A 372 -17.78 32.70 -11.21
CA ALA A 372 -17.26 33.71 -12.11
C ALA A 372 -18.06 35.02 -11.99
N THR A 373 -17.35 36.13 -12.00
CA THR A 373 -17.93 37.47 -12.12
C THR A 373 -17.34 38.17 -13.33
N ALA A 374 -18.14 38.99 -14.00
CA ALA A 374 -17.70 39.76 -15.16
C ALA A 374 -18.27 41.19 -15.08
N GLN A 375 -17.40 42.18 -15.15
CA GLN A 375 -17.73 43.62 -15.21
C GLN A 375 -17.16 44.22 -16.46
N LYS A 376 -17.94 45.05 -17.18
CA LYS A 376 -17.46 45.74 -18.39
C LYS A 376 -16.35 46.74 -18.02
N ASN A 377 -15.25 46.66 -18.79
CA ASN A 377 -14.14 47.59 -18.68
C ASN A 377 -13.75 48.08 -20.08
N ALA A 378 -14.00 49.35 -20.40
CA ALA A 378 -13.73 49.92 -21.71
C ALA A 378 -12.22 50.13 -21.98
N ASN A 379 -11.38 50.13 -20.94
CA ASN A 379 -9.94 50.34 -21.05
C ASN A 379 -9.11 49.07 -21.17
N GLY A 380 -9.77 47.93 -21.41
CA GLY A 380 -9.13 46.61 -21.44
C GLY A 380 -9.34 45.84 -20.14
N GLY A 381 -9.95 44.67 -20.23
CA GLY A 381 -10.26 43.82 -19.09
C GLY A 381 -9.10 42.89 -18.69
N LYS A 382 -9.17 42.42 -17.45
CA LYS A 382 -8.23 41.44 -16.89
C LYS A 382 -8.94 40.16 -16.49
N ILE A 383 -8.27 39.03 -16.68
CA ILE A 383 -8.75 37.73 -16.21
C ILE A 383 -7.90 37.33 -15.04
N VAL A 384 -8.56 37.09 -13.89
CA VAL A 384 -7.94 36.64 -12.63
C VAL A 384 -8.59 35.34 -12.21
N ALA A 385 -7.81 34.33 -11.94
CA ALA A 385 -8.30 33.05 -11.43
C ALA A 385 -7.65 32.72 -10.09
N ASN A 386 -8.48 32.45 -9.07
CA ASN A 386 -8.06 32.11 -7.71
C ASN A 386 -8.44 30.66 -7.41
N GLY A 387 -7.67 29.99 -6.57
CA GLY A 387 -7.90 28.60 -6.17
C GLY A 387 -7.39 27.56 -7.18
N ILE A 388 -6.52 27.97 -8.12
CA ILE A 388 -5.81 27.09 -9.04
C ILE A 388 -4.31 27.07 -8.73
N ILE A 389 -3.63 25.98 -9.13
CA ILE A 389 -2.16 25.93 -9.11
C ILE A 389 -1.65 26.82 -10.24
N GLU A 390 -0.71 27.71 -9.99
CA GLU A 390 -0.17 28.61 -11.04
C GLU A 390 0.94 27.94 -11.85
N SER A 391 1.79 27.15 -11.21
CA SER A 391 2.90 26.45 -11.86
C SER A 391 3.35 25.25 -11.03
N GLU A 392 3.77 24.20 -11.71
CA GLU A 392 4.38 23.01 -11.11
C GLU A 392 5.87 22.95 -11.40
N GLN A 393 6.67 22.61 -10.38
CA GLN A 393 8.10 22.32 -10.54
C GLN A 393 8.27 20.81 -10.74
N ILE A 394 8.65 20.41 -11.95
CA ILE A 394 8.95 19.02 -12.28
C ILE A 394 10.46 18.81 -12.21
N ASN A 395 10.91 17.95 -11.31
CA ASN A 395 12.32 17.53 -11.24
C ASN A 395 12.52 16.34 -12.21
N ALA A 396 12.90 16.64 -13.45
CA ALA A 396 13.26 15.62 -14.42
C ALA A 396 14.76 15.62 -14.66
N ARG A 397 15.44 14.52 -14.38
CA ARG A 397 16.88 14.28 -14.65
C ARG A 397 17.82 15.39 -14.14
N GLY A 398 17.54 15.94 -12.94
CA GLY A 398 18.41 16.98 -12.36
C GLY A 398 18.21 18.40 -12.89
N GLN A 399 17.24 18.63 -13.78
CA GLN A 399 16.82 19.96 -14.22
C GLN A 399 15.46 20.31 -13.64
N LYS A 400 15.34 21.51 -13.07
CA LYS A 400 14.06 22.07 -12.63
C LYS A 400 13.34 22.64 -13.86
N LEU A 401 12.31 21.94 -14.31
CA LEU A 401 11.38 22.44 -15.31
C LEU A 401 10.15 23.02 -14.60
N ILE A 402 9.84 24.27 -14.92
CA ILE A 402 8.59 24.91 -14.46
C ILE A 402 7.56 24.72 -15.57
N LYS A 403 6.53 23.93 -15.30
CA LYS A 403 5.39 23.73 -16.19
C LYS A 403 4.26 24.64 -15.75
N LYS A 404 3.63 25.33 -16.69
CA LYS A 404 2.38 26.09 -16.44
C LYS A 404 1.28 25.11 -16.04
N SER A 405 0.46 25.47 -15.06
CA SER A 405 -0.64 24.63 -14.62
C SER A 405 -1.66 24.40 -15.75
N MET A 406 -2.15 23.19 -15.88
CA MET A 406 -3.22 22.82 -16.83
C MET A 406 -4.54 23.55 -16.52
N ALA A 407 -4.81 23.85 -15.27
CA ALA A 407 -5.98 24.64 -14.88
C ALA A 407 -5.91 26.08 -15.42
N LYS A 408 -4.72 26.69 -15.44
CA LYS A 408 -4.52 28.03 -16.02
C LYS A 408 -4.69 28.01 -17.53
N GLU A 409 -4.17 26.99 -18.20
CA GLU A 409 -4.40 26.76 -19.63
C GLU A 409 -5.89 26.58 -19.94
N SER A 410 -6.64 25.87 -19.08
CA SER A 410 -8.09 25.70 -19.21
C SER A 410 -8.85 27.02 -19.15
N VAL A 411 -8.44 27.95 -18.30
CA VAL A 411 -9.04 29.31 -18.24
C VAL A 411 -8.78 30.06 -19.54
N GLU A 412 -7.56 30.01 -20.07
CA GLU A 412 -7.20 30.68 -21.32
C GLU A 412 -7.95 30.06 -22.52
N ASN A 413 -8.03 28.73 -22.59
CA ASN A 413 -8.77 28.02 -23.65
C ASN A 413 -10.26 28.31 -23.58
N ALA A 414 -10.86 28.30 -22.39
CA ALA A 414 -12.28 28.61 -22.19
C ALA A 414 -12.64 30.02 -22.64
N THR A 415 -11.80 31.01 -22.32
CA THR A 415 -12.03 32.43 -22.72
C THR A 415 -11.80 32.61 -24.23
N ALA A 416 -10.81 31.96 -24.83
CA ALA A 416 -10.60 31.94 -26.27
C ALA A 416 -11.79 31.30 -27.01
N ALA A 417 -12.30 30.18 -26.51
CA ALA A 417 -13.48 29.51 -27.10
C ALA A 417 -14.73 30.41 -27.07
N LEU A 418 -14.96 31.12 -25.95
CA LEU A 418 -16.08 32.08 -25.87
C LEU A 418 -15.97 33.20 -26.91
N LYS A 419 -14.77 33.67 -27.20
CA LYS A 419 -14.50 34.69 -28.21
C LYS A 419 -14.75 34.12 -29.61
N ASN A 420 -14.24 32.91 -29.89
CA ASN A 420 -14.29 32.32 -31.21
C ASN A 420 -15.73 31.77 -31.59
N VAL A 421 -16.40 31.15 -30.65
CA VAL A 421 -17.69 30.47 -30.92
C VAL A 421 -18.88 31.39 -30.74
N PHE A 422 -18.85 32.22 -29.66
CA PHE A 422 -19.99 33.07 -29.33
C PHE A 422 -19.77 34.56 -29.64
N GLY A 423 -18.63 34.93 -30.22
CA GLY A 423 -18.31 36.32 -30.56
C GLY A 423 -18.23 37.24 -29.32
N ILE A 424 -18.01 36.66 -28.15
CA ILE A 424 -17.92 37.40 -26.89
C ILE A 424 -16.48 37.93 -26.72
N ASN A 425 -16.30 39.25 -26.85
CA ASN A 425 -15.00 39.85 -26.61
C ASN A 425 -14.72 39.92 -25.11
N THR A 426 -14.02 38.91 -24.57
CA THR A 426 -13.65 38.80 -23.16
C THR A 426 -12.67 39.90 -22.73
N ASP A 427 -11.93 40.51 -23.66
CA ASP A 427 -10.97 41.58 -23.38
C ASP A 427 -11.65 42.89 -22.94
N LEU A 428 -12.97 43.01 -23.09
CA LEU A 428 -13.78 44.13 -22.64
C LEU A 428 -14.39 43.92 -21.24
N TYR A 429 -13.96 42.86 -20.53
CA TYR A 429 -14.49 42.53 -19.21
C TYR A 429 -13.38 42.23 -18.22
N ASP A 430 -13.50 42.76 -17.00
CA ASP A 430 -12.77 42.27 -15.83
C ASP A 430 -13.46 41.01 -15.36
N ILE A 431 -12.79 39.88 -15.55
CA ILE A 431 -13.31 38.53 -15.24
C ILE A 431 -12.55 37.97 -14.04
N HIS A 432 -13.29 37.70 -12.95
CA HIS A 432 -12.75 36.99 -11.80
C HIS A 432 -13.36 35.61 -11.72
N ILE A 433 -12.51 34.57 -11.68
CA ILE A 433 -12.87 33.17 -11.53
C ILE A 433 -12.36 32.69 -10.17
N ASN A 434 -13.19 32.01 -9.41
CA ASN A 434 -12.83 31.51 -8.10
C ASN A 434 -13.28 30.05 -7.93
N PHE A 435 -12.40 29.23 -7.35
CA PHE A 435 -12.67 27.86 -6.94
C PHE A 435 -12.72 27.82 -5.41
N PRO A 436 -13.88 28.04 -4.80
CA PRO A 436 -14.02 28.03 -3.34
C PRO A 436 -13.84 26.60 -2.80
N GLY A 437 -13.12 26.43 -1.69
CA GLY A 437 -12.94 25.12 -1.05
C GLY A 437 -11.57 24.91 -0.42
N GLY A 438 -10.63 25.84 -0.61
CA GLY A 438 -9.32 25.85 0.06
C GLY A 438 -8.29 24.83 -0.49
N VAL A 439 -8.69 23.97 -1.43
CA VAL A 439 -7.77 23.05 -2.11
C VAL A 439 -7.53 23.56 -3.53
N PRO A 440 -6.27 23.84 -3.92
CA PRO A 440 -5.95 24.25 -5.27
C PRO A 440 -6.33 23.18 -6.30
N VAL A 441 -6.93 23.60 -7.41
CA VAL A 441 -7.36 22.72 -8.50
C VAL A 441 -6.32 22.76 -9.61
N ASP A 442 -5.99 21.62 -10.17
CA ASP A 442 -5.25 21.48 -11.42
C ASP A 442 -5.94 20.48 -12.36
N GLY A 443 -5.62 20.58 -13.65
CA GLY A 443 -6.13 19.69 -14.68
C GLY A 443 -7.01 20.39 -15.74
N PRO A 444 -7.13 19.79 -16.93
CA PRO A 444 -7.89 20.35 -18.06
C PRO A 444 -9.40 20.16 -17.92
N SER A 445 -9.86 19.30 -17.01
CA SER A 445 -11.25 18.82 -16.88
C SER A 445 -12.26 19.93 -16.50
N ALA A 446 -11.81 21.06 -15.96
CA ALA A 446 -12.68 22.15 -15.57
C ALA A 446 -13.04 23.11 -16.74
N GLY A 447 -12.47 22.91 -17.94
CA GLY A 447 -12.59 23.84 -19.07
C GLY A 447 -14.02 24.22 -19.43
N ILE A 448 -14.91 23.22 -19.63
CA ILE A 448 -16.31 23.47 -19.97
C ILE A 448 -17.07 24.17 -18.83
N ALA A 449 -16.81 23.81 -17.59
CA ALA A 449 -17.46 24.40 -16.43
C ALA A 449 -17.03 25.88 -16.26
N ILE A 450 -15.75 26.21 -16.51
CA ILE A 450 -15.22 27.57 -16.53
C ILE A 450 -15.89 28.38 -17.65
N ALA A 451 -15.94 27.84 -18.88
CA ALA A 451 -16.57 28.50 -20.02
C ALA A 451 -18.04 28.85 -19.73
N CYS A 452 -18.79 27.90 -19.17
CA CYS A 452 -20.19 28.11 -18.80
C CYS A 452 -20.35 29.15 -17.67
N ALA A 453 -19.47 29.15 -16.66
CA ALA A 453 -19.50 30.12 -15.56
C ALA A 453 -19.23 31.56 -16.08
N VAL A 454 -18.21 31.71 -16.92
CA VAL A 454 -17.86 33.01 -17.53
C VAL A 454 -18.97 33.49 -18.48
N TYR A 455 -19.51 32.59 -19.33
CA TYR A 455 -20.64 32.91 -20.19
C TYR A 455 -21.87 33.41 -19.39
N SER A 456 -22.22 32.67 -18.34
CA SER A 456 -23.29 33.02 -17.41
C SER A 456 -23.07 34.39 -16.80
N ALA A 457 -21.84 34.69 -16.36
CA ALA A 457 -21.50 35.97 -15.74
C ALA A 457 -21.62 37.16 -16.72
N ILE A 458 -21.17 37.00 -17.96
CA ILE A 458 -21.22 38.01 -18.99
C ILE A 458 -22.65 38.27 -19.50
N LYS A 459 -23.39 37.18 -19.81
CA LYS A 459 -24.74 37.26 -20.35
C LYS A 459 -25.81 37.44 -19.28
N LYS A 460 -25.46 37.37 -17.99
CA LYS A 460 -26.37 37.43 -16.85
C LYS A 460 -27.49 36.36 -16.89
N VAL A 461 -27.17 35.18 -17.38
CA VAL A 461 -28.06 34.03 -17.45
C VAL A 461 -27.81 33.10 -16.29
N LYS A 462 -28.83 32.65 -15.57
CA LYS A 462 -28.71 31.70 -14.47
C LYS A 462 -28.35 30.31 -15.00
N MET A 463 -27.39 29.66 -14.37
CA MET A 463 -27.05 28.27 -14.65
C MET A 463 -27.85 27.32 -13.77
N PRO A 464 -28.31 26.16 -14.31
CA PRO A 464 -28.95 25.12 -13.51
C PRO A 464 -28.03 24.62 -12.40
N SER A 465 -28.58 24.39 -11.22
CA SER A 465 -27.82 23.93 -10.04
C SER A 465 -27.76 22.40 -9.91
N ASP A 466 -28.58 21.69 -10.68
CA ASP A 466 -28.70 20.24 -10.70
C ASP A 466 -27.81 19.56 -11.76
N ILE A 467 -27.00 20.36 -12.47
CA ILE A 467 -26.07 19.89 -13.50
C ILE A 467 -24.64 20.09 -12.99
N ALA A 468 -23.77 19.10 -13.21
CA ALA A 468 -22.33 19.20 -13.06
C ALA A 468 -21.63 18.94 -14.38
N LEU A 469 -20.58 19.70 -14.67
CA LEU A 469 -19.88 19.69 -15.96
C LEU A 469 -18.43 19.25 -15.78
N THR A 470 -17.96 18.40 -16.71
CA THR A 470 -16.54 18.08 -16.84
C THR A 470 -16.19 17.93 -18.31
N GLY A 471 -15.01 18.35 -18.70
CA GLY A 471 -14.51 18.26 -20.06
C GLY A 471 -13.44 19.32 -20.35
N GLU A 472 -12.49 18.95 -21.19
CA GLU A 472 -11.49 19.88 -21.72
C GLU A 472 -12.11 20.69 -22.89
N VAL A 473 -11.88 21.99 -22.91
CA VAL A 473 -12.35 22.86 -23.98
C VAL A 473 -11.18 23.29 -24.84
N SER A 474 -11.29 23.06 -26.15
CA SER A 474 -10.32 23.60 -27.11
C SER A 474 -10.60 25.06 -27.44
N ILE A 475 -9.62 25.78 -27.94
CA ILE A 475 -9.75 27.18 -28.39
C ILE A 475 -10.77 27.33 -29.55
N LEU A 476 -11.10 26.25 -30.26
CA LEU A 476 -12.12 26.20 -31.33
C LEU A 476 -13.52 25.85 -30.81
N GLY A 477 -13.68 25.63 -29.49
CA GLY A 477 -14.95 25.31 -28.83
C GLY A 477 -15.35 23.84 -28.85
N ALA A 478 -14.49 22.93 -29.29
CA ALA A 478 -14.74 21.50 -29.15
C ALA A 478 -14.52 21.09 -27.68
N VAL A 479 -15.39 20.18 -27.20
CA VAL A 479 -15.29 19.61 -25.85
C VAL A 479 -14.78 18.18 -25.96
N TYR A 480 -13.67 17.90 -25.29
CA TYR A 480 -13.06 16.58 -25.25
C TYR A 480 -13.35 15.86 -23.92
N ALA A 481 -13.48 14.54 -24.03
CA ALA A 481 -13.58 13.69 -22.86
C ALA A 481 -12.30 13.76 -22.04
N VAL A 482 -12.41 13.73 -20.72
CA VAL A 482 -11.31 13.68 -19.75
C VAL A 482 -11.38 12.37 -18.99
N GLY A 483 -10.21 11.78 -18.72
CA GLY A 483 -10.07 10.49 -18.05
C GLY A 483 -10.09 10.57 -16.53
#